data_267416ce5ff6c722ae9b30df4e683895
#
_entry.id   267416ce5ff6c722ae9b30df4e683895
#
_cell.length_a   1.000
_cell.length_b   1.000
_cell.length_c   1.000
_cell.angle_alpha   90.00
_cell.angle_beta   90.00
_cell.angle_gamma   90.00
#
_symmetry.space_group_name_H-M   'P 1'
#
loop_
_entity.id
_entity.type
_entity.pdbx_description
1 polymer ?
#
loop_
_entity_poly.entity_id
_entity_poly.type
_entity_poly.pdbx_seq_one_letter_code
_entity_poly.pdbx_strand_id
1 'polypeptide(L)'
;MERNKAMNEISRSESYAAAGVDITAGYRAVELMKQHIARTMTDVETSIGGFGGVFPLDLTGIQKPVLVSGTDGVGTKLKIAFGMGKNDTVGVDCVAMCVNDVICVGAKPLFFLDYIACGKNQPQRIADIVSGVAEGCVQSGCALIGG
;
A
#
# COMPACT_ATOMS: atom_id res chain seq x y z
N MET A 1 12.41 -2.72 -25.15
CA MET A 1 11.71 -1.57 -25.68
C MET A 1 10.36 -1.94 -26.33
N GLU A 2 10.27 -3.03 -27.09
CA GLU A 2 9.00 -3.50 -27.71
C GLU A 2 7.98 -4.04 -26.72
N ARG A 3 8.37 -4.69 -25.62
CA ARG A 3 7.45 -5.18 -24.57
C ARG A 3 6.65 -4.05 -23.90
N ASN A 4 7.27 -2.90 -23.68
CA ASN A 4 6.58 -1.72 -23.11
C ASN A 4 5.60 -1.07 -24.10
N LYS A 5 5.86 -1.21 -25.41
CA LYS A 5 4.97 -0.68 -26.44
C LYS A 5 3.71 -1.53 -26.58
N ALA A 6 3.86 -2.86 -26.52
CA ALA A 6 2.74 -3.81 -26.56
C ALA A 6 1.87 -3.71 -25.28
N MET A 7 2.45 -3.52 -24.10
CA MET A 7 1.69 -3.29 -22.86
C MET A 7 0.89 -1.99 -22.91
N ASN A 8 1.41 -0.93 -23.53
CA ASN A 8 0.68 0.33 -23.71
C ASN A 8 -0.51 0.21 -24.66
N GLU A 9 -0.47 -0.71 -25.63
CA GLU A 9 -1.59 -0.93 -26.58
C GLU A 9 -2.70 -1.81 -25.98
N ILE A 10 -2.36 -2.78 -25.14
CA ILE A 10 -3.33 -3.66 -24.45
C ILE A 10 -4.10 -2.92 -23.34
N SER A 11 -3.53 -1.87 -22.74
CA SER A 11 -4.15 -1.12 -21.65
C SER A 11 -5.17 -0.07 -22.10
N ARG A 12 -5.31 0.17 -23.38
CA ARG A 12 -6.28 1.13 -23.96
C ARG A 12 -7.59 0.45 -24.39
N SER A 13 -8.22 -0.27 -23.48
CA SER A 13 -9.60 -0.69 -23.72
C SER A 13 -10.50 0.54 -23.62
N GLU A 14 -11.14 0.91 -24.72
CA GLU A 14 -12.09 2.03 -24.78
C GLU A 14 -13.22 1.88 -23.75
N SER A 15 -13.62 0.65 -23.43
CA SER A 15 -14.63 0.34 -22.42
C SER A 15 -14.18 0.71 -21.00
N TYR A 16 -12.91 0.47 -20.64
CA TYR A 16 -12.36 0.88 -19.34
C TYR A 16 -12.22 2.39 -19.24
N ALA A 17 -11.75 3.04 -20.31
CA ALA A 17 -11.65 4.50 -20.36
C ALA A 17 -13.03 5.17 -20.25
N ALA A 18 -14.05 4.63 -20.92
CA ALA A 18 -15.42 5.09 -20.82
C ALA A 18 -16.01 4.92 -19.41
N ALA A 19 -15.58 3.89 -18.66
CA ALA A 19 -15.95 3.67 -17.27
C ALA A 19 -15.12 4.52 -16.26
N GLY A 20 -14.23 5.40 -16.75
CA GLY A 20 -13.37 6.24 -15.91
C GLY A 20 -12.13 5.53 -15.33
N VAL A 21 -11.81 4.33 -15.80
CA VAL A 21 -10.64 3.56 -15.35
C VAL A 21 -9.48 3.82 -16.29
N ASP A 22 -8.44 4.47 -15.78
CA ASP A 22 -7.18 4.69 -16.48
C ASP A 22 -6.12 3.67 -16.02
N ILE A 23 -5.96 2.60 -16.80
CA ILE A 23 -5.00 1.52 -16.53
C ILE A 23 -3.56 2.04 -16.60
N THR A 24 -3.27 3.00 -17.50
CA THR A 24 -1.94 3.59 -17.62
C THR A 24 -1.56 4.39 -16.39
N ALA A 25 -2.51 5.13 -15.81
CA ALA A 25 -2.33 5.81 -14.54
C ALA A 25 -2.07 4.81 -13.40
N GLY A 26 -2.75 3.66 -13.41
CA GLY A 26 -2.47 2.57 -12.46
C GLY A 26 -1.03 2.08 -12.53
N TYR A 27 -0.54 1.71 -13.69
CA TYR A 27 0.86 1.30 -13.86
C TYR A 27 1.86 2.39 -13.46
N ARG A 28 1.55 3.64 -13.77
CA ARG A 28 2.41 4.76 -13.37
C ARG A 28 2.45 4.95 -11.86
N ALA A 29 1.31 4.83 -11.18
CA ALA A 29 1.26 4.89 -9.73
C ALA A 29 2.12 3.77 -9.09
N VAL A 30 1.96 2.52 -9.54
CA VAL A 30 2.76 1.39 -9.06
C VAL A 30 4.26 1.64 -9.25
N GLU A 31 4.69 2.17 -10.40
CA GLU A 31 6.10 2.46 -10.64
C GLU A 31 6.65 3.51 -9.67
N LEU A 32 5.88 4.56 -9.38
CA LEU A 32 6.26 5.60 -8.43
C LEU A 32 6.31 5.09 -6.98
N MET A 33 5.47 4.10 -6.63
CA MET A 33 5.41 3.55 -5.27
C MET A 33 6.54 2.57 -4.95
N LYS A 34 7.11 1.89 -5.94
CA LYS A 34 8.10 0.80 -5.74
C LYS A 34 9.23 1.16 -4.80
N GLN A 35 9.83 2.35 -4.96
CA GLN A 35 10.94 2.79 -4.11
C GLN A 35 10.52 2.97 -2.63
N HIS A 36 9.29 3.38 -2.37
CA HIS A 36 8.78 3.57 -1.02
C HIS A 36 8.51 2.21 -0.35
N ILE A 37 7.85 1.31 -1.08
CA ILE A 37 7.53 -0.03 -0.60
C ILE A 37 8.81 -0.83 -0.32
N ALA A 38 9.82 -0.74 -1.19
CA ALA A 38 11.10 -1.43 -1.01
C ALA A 38 11.78 -1.11 0.33
N ARG A 39 11.58 0.08 0.91
CA ARG A 39 12.10 0.48 2.22
C ARG A 39 11.53 -0.36 3.37
N THR A 40 10.38 -0.98 3.19
CA THR A 40 9.70 -1.78 4.21
C THR A 40 10.08 -3.25 4.17
N MET A 41 10.81 -3.69 3.15
CA MET A 41 11.10 -5.09 2.84
C MET A 41 12.50 -5.53 3.30
N THR A 42 13.01 -4.98 4.38
CA THR A 42 14.41 -5.22 4.83
C THR A 42 14.73 -6.67 5.15
N ASP A 43 13.73 -7.45 5.58
CA ASP A 43 13.91 -8.85 6.01
C ASP A 43 12.99 -9.82 5.25
N VAL A 44 12.34 -9.38 4.18
CA VAL A 44 11.33 -10.17 3.47
C VAL A 44 11.67 -10.21 1.98
N GLU A 45 12.09 -11.37 1.50
CA GLU A 45 12.28 -11.64 0.06
C GLU A 45 10.90 -11.85 -0.62
N THR A 46 10.13 -10.78 -0.80
CA THR A 46 8.90 -10.85 -1.57
C THR A 46 8.95 -9.89 -2.76
N SER A 47 8.53 -10.38 -3.91
CA SER A 47 8.37 -9.53 -5.09
C SER A 47 7.00 -8.87 -5.08
N ILE A 48 6.97 -7.55 -5.15
CA ILE A 48 5.74 -6.80 -5.38
C ILE A 48 5.36 -6.95 -6.85
N GLY A 49 4.11 -7.31 -7.12
CA GLY A 49 3.57 -7.41 -8.48
C GLY A 49 2.77 -8.67 -8.76
N GLY A 50 2.49 -9.49 -7.73
CA GLY A 50 1.52 -10.59 -7.79
C GLY A 50 0.10 -10.13 -7.42
N PHE A 51 -0.87 -11.05 -7.53
CA PHE A 51 -2.26 -10.81 -7.13
C PHE A 51 -2.49 -10.88 -5.62
N GLY A 52 -1.47 -11.17 -4.82
CA GLY A 52 -1.56 -11.25 -3.36
C GLY A 52 -0.22 -11.00 -2.72
N GLY A 53 -0.24 -10.44 -1.51
CA GLY A 53 0.93 -10.29 -0.67
C GLY A 53 1.36 -11.65 -0.10
N VAL A 54 2.66 -11.93 -0.11
CA VAL A 54 3.24 -13.12 0.50
C VAL A 54 4.14 -12.68 1.63
N PHE A 55 3.98 -13.29 2.81
CA PHE A 55 4.80 -12.99 3.97
C PHE A 55 5.23 -14.30 4.66
N PRO A 56 6.51 -14.61 4.75
CA PRO A 56 7.02 -15.78 5.47
C PRO A 56 6.91 -15.53 6.98
N LEU A 57 6.23 -16.43 7.69
CA LEU A 57 6.12 -16.36 9.14
C LEU A 57 7.32 -17.05 9.80
N ASP A 58 8.02 -16.35 10.68
CA ASP A 58 8.96 -16.97 11.63
C ASP A 58 8.18 -17.48 12.85
N LEU A 59 8.08 -18.78 12.97
CA LEU A 59 7.40 -19.46 14.07
C LEU A 59 8.39 -19.99 15.11
N THR A 60 9.65 -19.59 15.09
CA THR A 60 10.67 -20.05 16.02
C THR A 60 10.26 -19.77 17.47
N GLY A 61 10.17 -20.81 18.28
CA GLY A 61 9.77 -20.72 19.69
C GLY A 61 8.25 -20.57 19.94
N ILE A 62 7.43 -20.55 18.88
CA ILE A 62 5.97 -20.39 19.00
C ILE A 62 5.29 -21.74 18.87
N GLN A 63 4.72 -22.26 19.96
CA GLN A 63 4.01 -23.55 19.95
C GLN A 63 2.58 -23.47 19.41
N LYS A 64 1.88 -22.36 19.66
CA LYS A 64 0.51 -22.14 19.22
C LYS A 64 0.41 -20.72 18.63
N PRO A 65 0.69 -20.56 17.33
CA PRO A 65 0.63 -19.25 16.69
C PRO A 65 -0.83 -18.75 16.62
N VAL A 66 -1.02 -17.47 16.94
CA VAL A 66 -2.27 -16.74 16.75
C VAL A 66 -1.96 -15.51 15.91
N LEU A 67 -2.70 -15.32 14.83
CA LEU A 67 -2.65 -14.10 14.03
C LEU A 67 -3.73 -13.12 14.51
N VAL A 68 -3.31 -11.88 14.70
CA VAL A 68 -4.20 -10.75 14.98
C VAL A 68 -4.23 -9.86 13.74
N SER A 69 -5.41 -9.41 13.36
CA SER A 69 -5.58 -8.44 12.27
C SER A 69 -6.38 -7.25 12.76
N GLY A 70 -5.98 -6.06 12.36
CA GLY A 70 -6.72 -4.81 12.55
C GLY A 70 -6.91 -4.13 11.20
N THR A 71 -8.04 -3.46 11.03
CA THR A 71 -8.31 -2.61 9.86
C THR A 71 -8.95 -1.31 10.31
N ASP A 72 -8.49 -0.20 9.77
CA ASP A 72 -9.08 1.10 10.02
C ASP A 72 -9.00 1.96 8.75
N GLY A 73 -9.80 3.01 8.69
CA GLY A 73 -9.79 4.02 7.63
C GLY A 73 -9.40 5.37 8.18
N VAL A 74 -8.77 6.21 7.34
CA VAL A 74 -8.32 7.55 7.76
C VAL A 74 -9.47 8.49 8.14
N GLY A 75 -10.65 8.26 7.58
CA GLY A 75 -11.85 9.03 7.90
C GLY A 75 -11.78 10.50 7.45
N THR A 76 -12.32 11.41 8.27
CA THR A 76 -12.50 12.82 7.94
C THR A 76 -11.18 13.62 7.82
N LYS A 77 -10.06 13.10 8.33
CA LYS A 77 -8.72 13.71 8.17
C LYS A 77 -8.31 13.87 6.71
N LEU A 78 -8.84 13.02 5.82
CA LEU A 78 -8.67 13.15 4.37
C LEU A 78 -9.12 14.51 3.83
N LYS A 79 -10.18 15.11 4.39
CA LYS A 79 -10.64 16.45 3.97
C LYS A 79 -9.58 17.51 4.24
N ILE A 80 -8.85 17.38 5.35
CA ILE A 80 -7.76 18.30 5.69
C ILE A 80 -6.58 18.09 4.74
N ALA A 81 -6.17 16.83 4.51
CA ALA A 81 -5.09 16.49 3.59
C ALA A 81 -5.37 17.03 2.18
N PHE A 82 -6.58 16.88 1.69
CA PHE A 82 -6.97 17.39 0.38
C PHE A 82 -7.00 18.93 0.32
N GLY A 83 -7.50 19.58 1.37
CA GLY A 83 -7.52 21.04 1.47
C GLY A 83 -6.12 21.66 1.53
N MET A 84 -5.18 20.97 2.15
CA MET A 84 -3.77 21.38 2.24
C MET A 84 -2.92 20.95 1.04
N GLY A 85 -3.41 20.06 0.20
CA GLY A 85 -2.62 19.45 -0.88
C GLY A 85 -1.46 18.58 -0.38
N LYS A 86 -1.51 18.13 0.91
CA LYS A 86 -0.46 17.34 1.55
C LYS A 86 -0.99 15.93 1.86
N ASN A 87 -0.49 14.94 1.13
CA ASN A 87 -1.04 13.57 1.15
C ASN A 87 -0.10 12.53 1.79
N ASP A 88 1.15 12.85 2.00
CA ASP A 88 2.18 11.94 2.53
C ASP A 88 2.01 11.62 4.03
N THR A 89 1.45 12.54 4.81
CA THR A 89 1.28 12.34 6.26
C THR A 89 0.08 11.47 6.61
N VAL A 90 -0.96 11.45 5.78
CA VAL A 90 -2.18 10.69 6.04
C VAL A 90 -1.94 9.18 5.97
N GLY A 91 -0.95 8.74 5.20
CA GLY A 91 -0.53 7.34 5.16
C GLY A 91 0.09 6.86 6.47
N VAL A 92 0.91 7.69 7.11
CA VAL A 92 1.48 7.39 8.44
C VAL A 92 0.36 7.21 9.47
N ASP A 93 -0.62 8.10 9.47
CA ASP A 93 -1.76 8.04 10.36
C ASP A 93 -2.60 6.76 10.15
N CYS A 94 -2.82 6.37 8.90
CA CYS A 94 -3.53 5.12 8.56
C CYS A 94 -2.84 3.89 9.17
N VAL A 95 -1.52 3.78 9.01
CA VAL A 95 -0.75 2.67 9.59
C VAL A 95 -0.80 2.73 11.12
N ALA A 96 -0.64 3.91 11.71
CA ALA A 96 -0.65 4.07 13.15
C ALA A 96 -1.97 3.60 13.79
N MET A 97 -3.11 3.90 13.18
CA MET A 97 -4.42 3.44 13.69
C MET A 97 -4.52 1.92 13.70
N CYS A 98 -4.17 1.26 12.59
CA CYS A 98 -4.21 -0.20 12.49
C CYS A 98 -3.19 -0.87 13.43
N VAL A 99 -1.98 -0.33 13.52
CA VAL A 99 -0.91 -0.85 14.38
C VAL A 99 -1.28 -0.72 15.85
N ASN A 100 -1.90 0.40 16.26
CA ASN A 100 -2.33 0.61 17.64
C ASN A 100 -3.31 -0.48 18.10
N ASP A 101 -4.27 -0.87 17.25
CA ASP A 101 -5.21 -1.94 17.57
C ASP A 101 -4.49 -3.29 17.76
N VAL A 102 -3.50 -3.57 16.92
CA VAL A 102 -2.70 -4.81 17.00
C VAL A 102 -1.86 -4.86 18.27
N ILE A 103 -1.16 -3.77 18.62
CA ILE A 103 -0.29 -3.74 19.79
C ILE A 103 -1.07 -3.69 21.11
N CYS A 104 -2.30 -3.14 21.12
CA CYS A 104 -3.14 -3.12 22.31
C CYS A 104 -3.49 -4.52 22.83
N VAL A 105 -3.49 -5.53 21.98
CA VAL A 105 -3.70 -6.93 22.36
C VAL A 105 -2.38 -7.70 22.54
N GLY A 106 -1.24 -7.00 22.50
CA GLY A 106 0.09 -7.58 22.71
C GLY A 106 0.69 -8.29 21.48
N ALA A 107 0.13 -8.08 20.29
CA ALA A 107 0.66 -8.67 19.06
C ALA A 107 1.75 -7.78 18.44
N LYS A 108 2.69 -8.40 17.71
CA LYS A 108 3.73 -7.72 16.95
C LYS A 108 3.21 -7.42 15.54
N PRO A 109 3.33 -6.18 15.02
CA PRO A 109 3.08 -5.88 13.62
C PRO A 109 4.03 -6.70 12.73
N LEU A 110 3.50 -7.38 11.72
CA LEU A 110 4.27 -8.22 10.80
C LEU A 110 4.26 -7.64 9.39
N PHE A 111 3.06 -7.39 8.87
CA PHE A 111 2.87 -6.83 7.55
C PHE A 111 1.64 -5.93 7.49
N PHE A 112 1.57 -5.13 6.46
CA PHE A 112 0.47 -4.22 6.16
C PHE A 112 -0.04 -4.44 4.73
N LEU A 113 -1.35 -4.31 4.57
CA LEU A 113 -2.03 -4.27 3.29
C LEU A 113 -2.82 -2.97 3.25
N ASP A 114 -2.58 -2.13 2.25
CA ASP A 114 -3.36 -0.91 2.08
C ASP A 114 -4.47 -1.10 1.05
N TYR A 115 -5.49 -0.26 1.13
CA TYR A 115 -6.55 -0.17 0.14
C TYR A 115 -6.88 1.30 -0.13
N ILE A 116 -6.75 1.71 -1.39
CA ILE A 116 -7.01 3.09 -1.80
C ILE A 116 -8.15 3.12 -2.81
N ALA A 117 -9.33 3.59 -2.36
CA ALA A 117 -10.45 3.87 -3.24
C ALA A 117 -10.42 5.33 -3.69
N CYS A 118 -10.42 5.57 -4.99
CA CYS A 118 -10.40 6.92 -5.55
C CYS A 118 -11.32 7.04 -6.76
N GLY A 119 -11.95 8.19 -6.94
CA GLY A 119 -12.80 8.46 -8.11
C GLY A 119 -11.98 8.63 -9.39
N LYS A 120 -10.77 9.18 -9.29
CA LYS A 120 -9.82 9.31 -10.39
C LYS A 120 -8.41 9.02 -9.88
N ASN A 121 -7.75 8.07 -10.52
CA ASN A 121 -6.36 7.77 -10.21
C ASN A 121 -5.44 8.91 -10.67
N GLN A 122 -4.81 9.58 -9.71
CA GLN A 122 -3.76 10.58 -9.93
C GLN A 122 -2.44 9.97 -9.43
N PRO A 123 -1.57 9.46 -10.31
CA PRO A 123 -0.43 8.64 -9.92
C PRO A 123 0.47 9.25 -8.87
N GLN A 124 0.76 10.55 -8.96
CA GLN A 124 1.60 11.23 -7.98
C GLN A 124 0.92 11.29 -6.61
N ARG A 125 -0.37 11.63 -6.55
CA ARG A 125 -1.11 11.68 -5.29
C ARG A 125 -1.19 10.31 -4.60
N ILE A 126 -1.40 9.25 -5.38
CA ILE A 126 -1.38 7.88 -4.85
C ILE A 126 0.00 7.54 -4.32
N ALA A 127 1.05 7.86 -5.07
CA ALA A 127 2.43 7.63 -4.62
C ALA A 127 2.76 8.41 -3.33
N ASP A 128 2.30 9.65 -3.18
CA ASP A 128 2.48 10.44 -1.96
C ASP A 128 1.79 9.77 -0.76
N ILE A 129 0.55 9.30 -0.93
CA ILE A 129 -0.18 8.56 0.12
C ILE A 129 0.61 7.30 0.52
N VAL A 130 1.01 6.49 -0.45
CA VAL A 130 1.75 5.25 -0.20
C VAL A 130 3.14 5.51 0.37
N SER A 131 3.77 6.65 0.05
CA SER A 131 5.01 7.04 0.72
C SER A 131 4.83 7.21 2.23
N GLY A 132 3.69 7.78 2.65
CA GLY A 132 3.31 7.88 4.06
C GLY A 132 2.99 6.52 4.68
N VAL A 133 2.27 5.66 3.98
CA VAL A 133 2.01 4.27 4.43
C VAL A 133 3.34 3.53 4.64
N ALA A 134 4.25 3.60 3.67
CA ALA A 134 5.56 2.98 3.78
C ALA A 134 6.37 3.54 4.96
N GLU A 135 6.31 4.84 5.21
CA GLU A 135 6.95 5.45 6.38
C GLU A 135 6.38 4.91 7.69
N GLY A 136 5.05 4.83 7.82
CA GLY A 136 4.40 4.23 8.97
C GLY A 136 4.79 2.76 9.17
N CYS A 137 4.92 1.99 8.10
CA CYS A 137 5.37 0.61 8.13
C CYS A 137 6.84 0.51 8.61
N VAL A 138 7.73 1.37 8.13
CA VAL A 138 9.13 1.43 8.61
C VAL A 138 9.18 1.73 10.10
N GLN A 139 8.41 2.72 10.57
CA GLN A 139 8.39 3.10 11.99
C GLN A 139 7.84 1.99 12.89
N SER A 140 6.87 1.23 12.43
CA SER A 140 6.27 0.12 13.18
C SER A 140 7.00 -1.23 12.99
N GLY A 141 8.00 -1.28 12.11
CA GLY A 141 8.77 -2.49 11.85
C GLY A 141 7.98 -3.58 11.12
N CYS A 142 7.00 -3.20 10.29
CA CYS A 142 6.23 -4.13 9.47
C CYS A 142 6.48 -3.91 7.97
N ALA A 143 6.23 -4.94 7.16
CA ALA A 143 6.40 -4.90 5.71
C ALA A 143 5.10 -4.50 5.00
N LEU A 144 5.16 -3.57 4.05
CA LEU A 144 4.04 -3.28 3.14
C LEU A 144 4.09 -4.28 1.98
N ILE A 145 3.27 -5.33 2.02
CA ILE A 145 3.36 -6.47 1.10
C ILE A 145 2.34 -6.45 -0.03
N GLY A 146 1.42 -5.50 -0.04
CA GLY A 146 0.40 -5.35 -1.09
C GLY A 146 -0.77 -4.49 -0.65
N GLY A 147 -1.74 -4.36 -1.57
CA GLY A 147 -2.97 -3.62 -1.38
C GLY A 147 -3.67 -3.32 -2.69
#